data_cb059eb4252855c69107b58010269a64
#
_entry.id   cb059eb4252855c69107b58010269a64
#
_cell.length_a   1.000
_cell.length_b   1.000
_cell.length_c   1.000
_cell.angle_alpha   90.00
_cell.angle_beta   90.00
_cell.angle_gamma   90.00
#
_symmetry.space_group_name_H-M   'P 1'
#
loop_
_entity.id
_entity.type
_entity.pdbx_description
1 polymer ?
#
loop_
_entity_poly.entity_id
_entity_poly.type
_entity_poly.pdbx_seq_one_letter_code
_entity_poly.pdbx_strand_id
1 'polypeptide(L)'
;MYKRLQEVSSELFEIRNELNVKGKSIGWDWDLLPFTIKEGCTTYIGAAPASGKTELWFEFLINLSCLHEWNHVIFSPETGSAAEIYAELCYKYIGKPYHKNDFTMSQSEQIQAEQFVNEHFIVIDPIDEDLTLEKFYDLVDEIERKHEITIHTTTIDPWNELTENFIHSDLGREDKYLSRILGMARRNARKTNRHNCIINHVRDQAPITKDGHTFYPMPTARDFAGGQVWFRKGLSVLIPWRPPTGLTDNDGNTYESNEVHLKVAKSKPKGVSKNGTYKLYLDLEKYQYYMIDAFGRKIYAQRNPLQSVTVSNSFPAKQLPLIEPDIVNGKELLSFSEKMKKDVPF
;
A
#
# COMPACT_ATOMS: atom_id res chain seq x y z
N MET A 1 -25.09 4.11 -15.57
CA MET A 1 -25.26 3.93 -14.12
C MET A 1 -24.96 5.27 -13.46
N TYR A 2 -25.90 5.85 -12.71
CA TYR A 2 -25.76 7.14 -12.00
C TYR A 2 -26.21 6.94 -10.55
N LYS A 3 -25.74 7.79 -9.65
CA LYS A 3 -26.18 7.86 -8.25
C LYS A 3 -26.62 9.29 -7.95
N ARG A 4 -27.74 9.46 -7.26
CA ARG A 4 -28.17 10.74 -6.71
C ARG A 4 -27.52 10.97 -5.35
N LEU A 5 -27.47 12.24 -4.89
CA LEU A 5 -26.86 12.59 -3.61
C LEU A 5 -27.46 11.80 -2.45
N GLN A 6 -28.77 11.59 -2.44
CA GLN A 6 -29.48 10.84 -1.39
C GLN A 6 -29.00 9.37 -1.29
N GLU A 7 -28.62 8.74 -2.42
CA GLU A 7 -28.17 7.35 -2.46
C GLU A 7 -26.72 7.17 -1.92
N VAL A 8 -26.03 8.27 -1.65
CA VAL A 8 -24.67 8.32 -1.09
C VAL A 8 -24.58 9.12 0.20
N SER A 9 -25.72 9.33 0.87
CA SER A 9 -25.79 10.18 2.08
C SER A 9 -24.94 9.64 3.22
N SER A 10 -24.89 8.32 3.41
CA SER A 10 -24.02 7.68 4.40
C SER A 10 -22.54 7.89 4.09
N GLU A 11 -22.15 7.71 2.83
CA GLU A 11 -20.79 7.97 2.37
C GLU A 11 -20.40 9.45 2.59
N LEU A 12 -21.34 10.38 2.34
CA LEU A 12 -21.13 11.81 2.59
C LEU A 12 -21.00 12.14 4.08
N PHE A 13 -21.78 11.49 4.93
CA PHE A 13 -21.66 11.64 6.39
C PHE A 13 -20.28 11.18 6.88
N GLU A 14 -19.79 10.03 6.41
CA GLU A 14 -18.47 9.54 6.72
C GLU A 14 -17.36 10.52 6.26
N ILE A 15 -17.48 11.05 5.04
CA ILE A 15 -16.55 12.05 4.50
C ILE A 15 -16.56 13.31 5.37
N ARG A 16 -17.75 13.81 5.74
CA ARG A 16 -17.90 15.01 6.57
C ARG A 16 -17.26 14.87 7.94
N ASN A 17 -17.36 13.68 8.53
CA ASN A 17 -16.82 13.40 9.87
C ASN A 17 -15.40 12.81 9.83
N GLU A 18 -14.75 12.87 8.67
CA GLU A 18 -13.41 12.30 8.43
C GLU A 18 -13.30 10.80 8.73
N LEU A 19 -14.42 10.10 8.84
CA LEU A 19 -14.47 8.66 8.94
C LEU A 19 -14.15 8.08 7.55
N ASN A 20 -13.24 7.13 7.46
CA ASN A 20 -12.86 6.46 6.20
C ASN A 20 -12.35 7.37 5.04
N VAL A 21 -12.08 8.65 5.29
CA VAL A 21 -11.48 9.56 4.28
C VAL A 21 -10.03 9.19 4.06
N LYS A 22 -9.32 8.94 5.15
CA LYS A 22 -7.95 8.42 5.15
C LYS A 22 -8.00 6.90 4.98
N GLY A 23 -7.05 6.34 4.23
CA GLY A 23 -6.86 4.89 4.19
C GLY A 23 -6.38 4.36 5.55
N LYS A 24 -6.10 3.06 5.59
CA LYS A 24 -5.51 2.40 6.76
C LYS A 24 -4.04 2.76 6.90
N SER A 25 -3.60 2.99 8.13
CA SER A 25 -2.20 3.27 8.44
C SER A 25 -1.31 2.09 8.08
N ILE A 26 -0.13 2.38 7.59
CA ILE A 26 0.94 1.41 7.33
C ILE A 26 2.00 1.42 8.43
N GLY A 27 1.66 1.93 9.60
CA GLY A 27 2.49 1.86 10.81
C GLY A 27 3.38 3.05 11.09
N TRP A 28 3.54 4.00 10.17
CA TRP A 28 4.26 5.25 10.43
C TRP A 28 3.31 6.38 10.72
N ASP A 29 3.76 7.32 11.57
CA ASP A 29 3.05 8.55 11.80
C ASP A 29 2.90 9.36 10.50
N TRP A 30 1.76 10.05 10.39
CA TRP A 30 1.45 10.87 9.23
C TRP A 30 2.47 12.00 8.98
N ASP A 31 3.13 12.48 10.02
CA ASP A 31 4.14 13.53 9.87
C ASP A 31 5.48 13.02 9.35
N LEU A 32 5.76 11.73 9.51
CA LEU A 32 6.94 11.05 8.98
C LEU A 32 6.68 10.54 7.56
N LEU A 33 5.67 9.69 7.40
CA LEU A 33 5.28 9.11 6.12
C LEU A 33 3.78 9.30 5.88
N PRO A 34 3.37 10.41 5.26
CA PRO A 34 1.96 10.68 4.99
C PRO A 34 1.44 9.83 3.82
N PHE A 35 1.35 8.54 4.05
CA PHE A 35 0.84 7.54 3.12
C PHE A 35 0.00 6.50 3.85
N THR A 36 -1.15 6.17 3.27
CA THR A 36 -2.07 5.15 3.77
C THR A 36 -2.58 4.29 2.62
N ILE A 37 -3.07 3.11 2.92
CA ILE A 37 -3.67 2.20 1.94
C ILE A 37 -5.18 2.24 2.09
N LYS A 38 -5.88 2.61 1.02
CA LYS A 38 -7.35 2.71 1.03
C LYS A 38 -7.97 1.60 0.20
N GLU A 39 -8.96 0.92 0.78
CA GLU A 39 -9.81 -0.04 0.07
C GLU A 39 -10.52 0.60 -1.12
N GLY A 40 -10.87 -0.19 -2.12
CA GLY A 40 -11.48 0.29 -3.35
C GLY A 40 -10.56 1.12 -4.26
N CYS A 41 -9.25 1.15 -3.95
CA CYS A 41 -8.25 1.94 -4.66
C CYS A 41 -7.15 1.08 -5.30
N THR A 42 -6.30 1.72 -6.09
CA THR A 42 -5.16 1.06 -6.74
C THR A 42 -3.86 1.80 -6.45
N THR A 43 -2.81 1.07 -6.16
CA THR A 43 -1.44 1.57 -6.10
C THR A 43 -0.60 0.93 -7.21
N TYR A 44 0.16 1.75 -7.93
CA TYR A 44 1.16 1.26 -8.87
C TYR A 44 2.55 1.65 -8.37
N ILE A 45 3.44 0.67 -8.34
CA ILE A 45 4.82 0.86 -7.90
C ILE A 45 5.72 0.61 -9.10
N GLY A 46 6.63 1.53 -9.38
CA GLY A 46 7.59 1.37 -10.47
C GLY A 46 8.97 1.84 -10.06
N ALA A 47 9.95 0.98 -10.29
CA ALA A 47 11.33 1.30 -9.98
C ALA A 47 12.31 0.40 -10.75
N ALA A 48 13.58 0.77 -10.76
CA ALA A 48 14.64 -0.06 -11.29
C ALA A 48 14.76 -1.39 -10.53
N PRO A 49 15.34 -2.44 -11.13
CA PRO A 49 15.70 -3.65 -10.40
C PRO A 49 16.51 -3.35 -9.14
N ALA A 50 16.39 -4.19 -8.12
CA ALA A 50 17.09 -4.06 -6.83
C ALA A 50 16.87 -2.74 -6.07
N SER A 51 15.82 -1.98 -6.40
CA SER A 51 15.46 -0.74 -5.68
C SER A 51 14.64 -0.96 -4.40
N GLY A 52 14.30 -2.21 -4.08
CA GLY A 52 13.52 -2.56 -2.89
C GLY A 52 12.00 -2.43 -3.05
N LYS A 53 11.45 -2.54 -4.29
CA LYS A 53 10.00 -2.47 -4.57
C LYS A 53 9.19 -3.47 -3.75
N THR A 54 9.51 -4.74 -3.95
CA THR A 54 8.89 -5.89 -3.29
C THR A 54 9.04 -5.81 -1.79
N GLU A 55 10.28 -5.55 -1.33
CA GLU A 55 10.63 -5.42 0.07
C GLU A 55 9.79 -4.39 0.81
N LEU A 56 9.67 -3.21 0.22
CA LEU A 56 8.89 -2.12 0.80
C LEU A 56 7.39 -2.44 0.81
N TRP A 57 6.90 -3.06 -0.26
CA TRP A 57 5.50 -3.41 -0.34
C TRP A 57 5.13 -4.52 0.64
N PHE A 58 5.95 -5.56 0.78
CA PHE A 58 5.75 -6.61 1.78
C PHE A 58 5.78 -6.06 3.21
N GLU A 59 6.65 -5.08 3.50
CA GLU A 59 6.63 -4.35 4.77
C GLU A 59 5.27 -3.71 5.03
N PHE A 60 4.69 -3.05 4.02
CA PHE A 60 3.37 -2.44 4.16
C PHE A 60 2.27 -3.48 4.39
N LEU A 61 2.32 -4.62 3.71
CA LEU A 61 1.35 -5.71 3.89
C LEU A 61 1.41 -6.30 5.30
N ILE A 62 2.60 -6.60 5.81
CA ILE A 62 2.80 -7.07 7.20
C ILE A 62 2.22 -6.06 8.19
N ASN A 63 2.50 -4.78 8.00
CA ASN A 63 1.99 -3.74 8.90
C ASN A 63 0.46 -3.63 8.84
N LEU A 64 -0.15 -3.80 7.67
CA LEU A 64 -1.60 -3.81 7.51
C LEU A 64 -2.24 -5.01 8.22
N SER A 65 -1.63 -6.21 8.13
CA SER A 65 -2.09 -7.37 8.88
C SER A 65 -1.99 -7.14 10.39
N CYS A 66 -0.84 -6.66 10.87
CA CYS A 66 -0.62 -6.40 12.29
C CYS A 66 -1.58 -5.36 12.89
N LEU A 67 -1.91 -4.31 12.14
CA LEU A 67 -2.69 -3.16 12.62
C LEU A 67 -4.19 -3.27 12.37
N HIS A 68 -4.57 -4.00 11.32
CA HIS A 68 -5.95 -3.99 10.81
C HIS A 68 -6.48 -5.38 10.49
N GLU A 69 -5.71 -6.44 10.76
CA GLU A 69 -6.08 -7.84 10.48
C GLU A 69 -6.43 -8.08 9.00
N TRP A 70 -5.72 -7.40 8.11
CA TRP A 70 -5.94 -7.53 6.68
C TRP A 70 -5.34 -8.82 6.12
N ASN A 71 -6.06 -9.40 5.16
CA ASN A 71 -5.63 -10.56 4.40
C ASN A 71 -5.23 -10.16 2.98
N HIS A 72 -4.21 -10.82 2.47
CA HIS A 72 -3.51 -10.46 1.24
C HIS A 72 -3.40 -11.65 0.30
N VAL A 73 -3.58 -11.40 -0.99
CA VAL A 73 -3.22 -12.35 -2.05
C VAL A 73 -2.05 -11.78 -2.83
N ILE A 74 -1.00 -12.58 -2.99
CA ILE A 74 0.25 -12.20 -3.65
C ILE A 74 0.51 -13.13 -4.84
N PHE A 75 0.84 -12.54 -5.98
CA PHE A 75 1.46 -13.19 -7.13
C PHE A 75 2.80 -12.51 -7.37
N SER A 76 3.91 -13.19 -7.08
CA SER A 76 5.26 -12.62 -7.14
C SER A 76 6.29 -13.65 -7.60
N PRO A 77 6.19 -14.15 -8.83
CA PRO A 77 7.08 -15.20 -9.34
C PRO A 77 8.54 -14.77 -9.46
N GLU A 78 8.83 -13.47 -9.62
CA GLU A 78 10.21 -12.95 -9.61
C GLU A 78 10.88 -13.09 -8.23
N THR A 79 10.11 -13.08 -7.15
CA THR A 79 10.64 -13.26 -5.79
C THR A 79 11.08 -14.71 -5.54
N GLY A 80 10.46 -15.67 -6.22
CA GLY A 80 10.74 -17.09 -6.12
C GLY A 80 9.48 -17.93 -5.95
N SER A 81 9.66 -19.16 -5.46
CA SER A 81 8.56 -20.07 -5.14
C SER A 81 7.68 -19.54 -4.00
N ALA A 82 6.48 -20.08 -3.85
CA ALA A 82 5.60 -19.75 -2.73
C ALA A 82 6.32 -19.93 -1.37
N ALA A 83 7.15 -20.96 -1.22
CA ALA A 83 7.89 -21.21 0.01
C ALA A 83 8.91 -20.09 0.31
N GLU A 84 9.59 -19.57 -0.70
CA GLU A 84 10.54 -18.46 -0.55
C GLU A 84 9.81 -17.16 -0.17
N ILE A 85 8.67 -16.88 -0.79
CA ILE A 85 7.83 -15.73 -0.44
C ILE A 85 7.34 -15.82 1.02
N TYR A 86 6.87 -16.99 1.46
CA TYR A 86 6.45 -17.20 2.84
C TYR A 86 7.62 -17.05 3.83
N ALA A 87 8.81 -17.53 3.49
CA ALA A 87 10.00 -17.36 4.32
C ALA A 87 10.38 -15.88 4.48
N GLU A 88 10.29 -15.09 3.42
CA GLU A 88 10.52 -13.64 3.48
C GLU A 88 9.48 -12.90 4.32
N LEU A 89 8.20 -13.26 4.20
CA LEU A 89 7.15 -12.69 5.03
C LEU A 89 7.35 -13.00 6.51
N CYS A 90 7.74 -14.24 6.84
CA CYS A 90 8.11 -14.64 8.20
C CYS A 90 9.30 -13.81 8.73
N TYR A 91 10.34 -13.63 7.91
CA TYR A 91 11.51 -12.81 8.27
C TYR A 91 11.07 -11.36 8.58
N LYS A 92 10.31 -10.74 7.70
CA LYS A 92 9.83 -9.36 7.90
C LYS A 92 8.94 -9.21 9.13
N TYR A 93 8.13 -10.21 9.43
CA TYR A 93 7.27 -10.18 10.60
C TYR A 93 8.05 -10.22 11.91
N ILE A 94 8.95 -11.18 12.07
CA ILE A 94 9.76 -11.37 13.29
C ILE A 94 10.94 -10.39 13.34
N GLY A 95 11.52 -10.04 12.19
CA GLY A 95 12.77 -9.28 12.13
C GLY A 95 14.02 -10.11 12.38
N LYS A 96 13.96 -11.42 12.13
CA LYS A 96 15.09 -12.35 12.20
C LYS A 96 15.07 -13.31 11.01
N PRO A 97 16.25 -13.71 10.46
CA PRO A 97 16.30 -14.61 9.33
C PRO A 97 15.55 -15.92 9.57
N TYR A 98 14.81 -16.36 8.54
CA TYR A 98 14.12 -17.65 8.54
C TYR A 98 15.11 -18.81 8.30
N HIS A 99 16.13 -18.59 7.47
CA HIS A 99 17.18 -19.57 7.21
C HIS A 99 18.11 -19.74 8.41
N LYS A 100 18.55 -20.97 8.66
CA LYS A 100 19.49 -21.28 9.76
C LYS A 100 20.80 -20.52 9.60
N ASN A 101 21.08 -19.64 10.55
CA ASN A 101 22.35 -18.97 10.79
C ASN A 101 22.46 -18.61 12.29
N ASP A 102 23.51 -17.93 12.71
CA ASP A 102 23.73 -17.59 14.11
C ASP A 102 22.70 -16.62 14.70
N PHE A 103 21.91 -15.97 13.84
CA PHE A 103 20.90 -14.96 14.21
C PHE A 103 19.48 -15.37 13.82
N THR A 104 19.25 -16.63 13.48
CA THR A 104 17.94 -17.14 13.05
C THR A 104 16.89 -17.01 14.16
N MET A 105 15.64 -16.96 13.77
CA MET A 105 14.53 -16.99 14.72
C MET A 105 14.53 -18.31 15.51
N SER A 106 14.12 -18.26 16.77
CA SER A 106 13.91 -19.44 17.61
C SER A 106 12.74 -20.26 17.10
N GLN A 107 12.62 -21.51 17.52
CA GLN A 107 11.51 -22.37 17.12
C GLN A 107 10.13 -21.77 17.51
N SER A 108 10.03 -21.11 18.65
CA SER A 108 8.77 -20.44 19.05
C SER A 108 8.44 -19.25 18.16
N GLU A 109 9.44 -18.45 17.79
CA GLU A 109 9.28 -17.33 16.85
C GLU A 109 8.92 -17.83 15.44
N GLN A 110 9.51 -18.95 14.99
CA GLN A 110 9.16 -19.58 13.73
C GLN A 110 7.68 -20.01 13.71
N ILE A 111 7.22 -20.73 14.72
CA ILE A 111 5.81 -21.15 14.83
C ILE A 111 4.89 -19.93 14.82
N GLN A 112 5.22 -18.89 15.59
CA GLN A 112 4.45 -17.65 15.62
C GLN A 112 4.39 -16.97 14.24
N ALA A 113 5.51 -16.92 13.53
CA ALA A 113 5.59 -16.31 12.21
C ALA A 113 4.77 -17.09 11.19
N GLU A 114 4.93 -18.42 11.17
CA GLU A 114 4.19 -19.30 10.26
C GLU A 114 2.67 -19.23 10.49
N GLN A 115 2.23 -19.18 11.75
CA GLN A 115 0.82 -18.99 12.07
C GLN A 115 0.30 -17.66 11.56
N PHE A 116 0.98 -16.56 11.88
CA PHE A 116 0.59 -15.22 11.42
C PHE A 116 0.54 -15.12 9.89
N VAL A 117 1.57 -15.63 9.21
CA VAL A 117 1.62 -15.57 7.75
C VAL A 117 0.55 -16.46 7.12
N ASN A 118 0.30 -17.64 7.68
CA ASN A 118 -0.77 -18.54 7.21
C ASN A 118 -2.18 -17.93 7.39
N GLU A 119 -2.39 -17.13 8.43
CA GLU A 119 -3.68 -16.46 8.68
C GLU A 119 -3.94 -15.31 7.69
N HIS A 120 -2.89 -14.59 7.28
CA HIS A 120 -3.05 -13.33 6.57
C HIS A 120 -2.62 -13.33 5.11
N PHE A 121 -1.87 -14.34 4.64
CA PHE A 121 -1.28 -14.31 3.30
C PHE A 121 -1.61 -15.56 2.51
N ILE A 122 -1.95 -15.37 1.25
CA ILE A 122 -2.12 -16.42 0.26
C ILE A 122 -1.25 -16.08 -0.95
N VAL A 123 -0.39 -17.01 -1.35
CA VAL A 123 0.48 -16.88 -2.52
C VAL A 123 -0.12 -17.68 -3.67
N ILE A 124 -0.30 -17.02 -4.81
CA ILE A 124 -0.63 -17.66 -6.08
C ILE A 124 0.68 -18.01 -6.77
N ASP A 125 0.88 -19.29 -7.04
CA ASP A 125 2.09 -19.85 -7.65
C ASP A 125 1.69 -20.79 -8.79
N PRO A 126 1.32 -20.25 -9.99
CA PRO A 126 0.95 -21.05 -11.13
C PRO A 126 2.21 -21.62 -11.79
N ILE A 127 2.35 -22.95 -11.78
CA ILE A 127 3.53 -23.63 -12.33
C ILE A 127 3.45 -23.76 -13.86
N ASP A 128 2.25 -23.96 -14.43
CA ASP A 128 2.08 -24.35 -15.83
C ASP A 128 0.96 -23.60 -16.59
N GLU A 129 0.42 -22.50 -16.05
CA GLU A 129 -0.71 -21.83 -16.67
C GLU A 129 -0.43 -20.35 -16.97
N ASP A 130 -0.82 -19.93 -18.18
CA ASP A 130 -0.89 -18.52 -18.54
C ASP A 130 -1.87 -17.76 -17.63
N LEU A 131 -1.37 -16.87 -16.82
CA LEU A 131 -2.16 -16.04 -15.91
C LEU A 131 -2.36 -14.64 -16.52
N THR A 132 -3.59 -14.36 -16.95
CA THR A 132 -3.98 -12.98 -17.32
C THR A 132 -4.50 -12.23 -16.09
N LEU A 133 -4.60 -10.90 -16.17
CA LEU A 133 -5.15 -10.11 -15.06
C LEU A 133 -6.61 -10.48 -14.73
N GLU A 134 -7.40 -10.83 -15.72
CA GLU A 134 -8.77 -11.31 -15.55
C GLU A 134 -8.80 -12.60 -14.74
N LYS A 135 -8.05 -13.63 -15.20
CA LYS A 135 -7.93 -14.90 -14.48
C LYS A 135 -7.40 -14.74 -13.06
N PHE A 136 -6.44 -13.83 -12.86
CA PHE A 136 -5.93 -13.53 -11.52
C PHE A 136 -7.04 -13.05 -10.58
N TYR A 137 -7.89 -12.11 -11.01
CA TYR A 137 -8.99 -11.64 -10.16
C TYR A 137 -10.09 -12.69 -9.96
N ASP A 138 -10.38 -13.51 -10.98
CA ASP A 138 -11.33 -14.63 -10.86
C ASP A 138 -10.83 -15.66 -9.82
N LEU A 139 -9.52 -15.94 -9.82
CA LEU A 139 -8.90 -16.82 -8.83
C LEU A 139 -8.92 -16.22 -7.42
N VAL A 140 -8.71 -14.91 -7.27
CA VAL A 140 -8.86 -14.23 -5.97
C VAL A 140 -10.30 -14.33 -5.45
N ASP A 141 -11.31 -14.17 -6.32
CA ASP A 141 -12.72 -14.32 -5.94
C ASP A 141 -13.05 -15.78 -5.56
N GLU A 142 -12.39 -16.75 -6.19
CA GLU A 142 -12.52 -18.17 -5.85
C GLU A 142 -11.89 -18.48 -4.48
N ILE A 143 -10.68 -17.98 -4.23
CA ILE A 143 -9.95 -18.12 -2.94
C ILE A 143 -10.81 -17.57 -1.79
N GLU A 144 -11.33 -16.36 -1.93
CA GLU A 144 -12.18 -15.71 -0.93
C GLU A 144 -13.41 -16.55 -0.59
N ARG A 145 -14.07 -17.07 -1.62
CA ARG A 145 -15.25 -17.92 -1.46
C ARG A 145 -14.93 -19.30 -0.85
N LYS A 146 -13.82 -19.94 -1.30
CA LYS A 146 -13.42 -21.28 -0.85
C LYS A 146 -12.97 -21.31 0.60
N HIS A 147 -12.28 -20.27 1.05
CA HIS A 147 -11.73 -20.17 2.39
C HIS A 147 -12.61 -19.35 3.34
N GLU A 148 -13.73 -18.80 2.85
CA GLU A 148 -14.66 -17.95 3.63
C GLU A 148 -13.97 -16.78 4.32
N ILE A 149 -12.95 -16.19 3.66
CA ILE A 149 -12.17 -15.07 4.18
C ILE A 149 -12.39 -13.82 3.33
N THR A 150 -12.22 -12.65 3.93
CA THR A 150 -12.20 -11.38 3.20
C THR A 150 -10.79 -11.06 2.75
N ILE A 151 -10.57 -10.89 1.46
CA ILE A 151 -9.30 -10.42 0.90
C ILE A 151 -9.31 -8.89 0.80
N HIS A 152 -8.38 -8.23 1.45
CA HIS A 152 -8.29 -6.77 1.52
C HIS A 152 -7.36 -6.20 0.46
N THR A 153 -6.26 -6.91 0.13
CA THR A 153 -5.36 -6.48 -0.94
C THR A 153 -5.01 -7.60 -1.91
N THR A 154 -4.74 -7.21 -3.15
CA THR A 154 -4.12 -8.08 -4.14
C THR A 154 -2.82 -7.45 -4.62
N THR A 155 -1.81 -8.28 -4.84
CA THR A 155 -0.48 -7.87 -5.30
C THR A 155 -0.07 -8.65 -6.53
N ILE A 156 0.41 -7.95 -7.54
CA ILE A 156 1.05 -8.51 -8.74
C ILE A 156 2.47 -7.93 -8.80
N ASP A 157 3.48 -8.77 -8.80
CA ASP A 157 4.89 -8.36 -8.75
C ASP A 157 5.80 -9.35 -9.52
N PRO A 158 6.27 -8.96 -10.70
CA PRO A 158 5.91 -7.74 -11.44
C PRO A 158 4.79 -7.96 -12.50
N TRP A 159 4.33 -6.87 -13.09
CA TRP A 159 3.33 -6.86 -14.16
C TRP A 159 3.68 -7.74 -15.37
N ASN A 160 4.93 -7.74 -15.79
CA ASN A 160 5.40 -8.45 -16.98
C ASN A 160 5.37 -9.99 -16.85
N GLU A 161 5.12 -10.52 -15.65
CA GLU A 161 4.89 -11.95 -15.44
C GLU A 161 3.45 -12.37 -15.76
N LEU A 162 2.56 -11.42 -16.00
CA LEU A 162 1.23 -11.73 -16.51
C LEU A 162 1.24 -11.90 -18.03
N THR A 163 0.42 -12.83 -18.51
CA THR A 163 0.20 -13.02 -19.95
C THR A 163 -0.59 -11.84 -20.54
N GLU A 164 0.02 -11.13 -21.48
CA GLU A 164 -0.59 -9.99 -22.15
C GLU A 164 -1.13 -10.37 -23.54
N ASN A 165 -2.45 -10.28 -23.72
CA ASN A 165 -3.14 -10.63 -24.98
C ASN A 165 -3.50 -9.40 -25.84
N PHE A 166 -2.57 -8.46 -26.03
CA PHE A 166 -2.85 -7.23 -26.77
C PHE A 166 -2.84 -7.40 -28.31
N ILE A 167 -2.18 -8.43 -28.85
CA ILE A 167 -2.09 -8.70 -30.29
C ILE A 167 -3.48 -8.91 -30.89
N HIS A 168 -4.32 -9.68 -30.21
CA HIS A 168 -5.65 -10.04 -30.69
C HIS A 168 -6.75 -9.09 -30.23
N SER A 169 -6.60 -8.47 -29.04
CA SER A 169 -7.68 -7.70 -28.41
C SER A 169 -7.64 -6.20 -28.71
N ASP A 170 -6.47 -5.61 -28.96
CA ASP A 170 -6.29 -4.17 -29.03
C ASP A 170 -5.55 -3.72 -30.31
N LEU A 171 -5.70 -4.50 -31.39
CA LEU A 171 -5.07 -4.26 -32.70
C LEU A 171 -3.53 -4.14 -32.63
N GLY A 172 -2.90 -4.90 -31.74
CA GLY A 172 -1.46 -4.89 -31.51
C GLY A 172 -0.95 -3.62 -30.82
N ARG A 173 -1.82 -2.83 -30.18
CA ARG A 173 -1.43 -1.58 -29.51
C ARG A 173 -1.37 -1.76 -28.00
N GLU A 174 -0.17 -1.89 -27.47
CA GLU A 174 0.13 -2.01 -26.05
C GLU A 174 -0.49 -0.87 -25.22
N ASP A 175 -0.39 0.39 -25.68
CA ASP A 175 -0.92 1.55 -24.94
C ASP A 175 -2.45 1.49 -24.75
N LYS A 176 -3.18 0.98 -25.73
CA LYS A 176 -4.63 0.76 -25.64
C LYS A 176 -4.96 -0.40 -24.71
N TYR A 177 -4.23 -1.51 -24.85
CA TYR A 177 -4.35 -2.67 -23.98
C TYR A 177 -4.16 -2.26 -22.51
N LEU A 178 -3.02 -1.65 -22.17
CA LEU A 178 -2.74 -1.17 -20.82
C LEU A 178 -3.82 -0.21 -20.32
N SER A 179 -4.29 0.72 -21.14
CA SER A 179 -5.37 1.64 -20.74
C SER A 179 -6.67 0.91 -20.39
N ARG A 180 -7.00 -0.16 -21.10
CA ARG A 180 -8.19 -0.99 -20.88
C ARG A 180 -8.03 -1.82 -19.60
N ILE A 181 -6.92 -2.53 -19.48
CA ILE A 181 -6.64 -3.46 -18.39
C ILE A 181 -6.45 -2.73 -17.04
N LEU A 182 -5.68 -1.64 -17.00
CA LEU A 182 -5.55 -0.84 -15.78
C LEU A 182 -6.88 -0.15 -15.40
N GLY A 183 -7.71 0.15 -16.41
CA GLY A 183 -9.09 0.59 -16.17
C GLY A 183 -9.95 -0.52 -15.54
N MET A 184 -9.73 -1.78 -15.91
CA MET A 184 -10.38 -2.94 -15.31
C MET A 184 -9.90 -3.15 -13.88
N ALA A 185 -8.58 -3.13 -13.61
CA ALA A 185 -8.02 -3.22 -12.27
C ALA A 185 -8.67 -2.21 -11.30
N ARG A 186 -8.85 -0.95 -11.76
CA ARG A 186 -9.50 0.08 -10.95
C ARG A 186 -10.99 -0.19 -10.74
N ARG A 187 -11.71 -0.74 -11.73
CA ARG A 187 -13.11 -1.11 -11.57
C ARG A 187 -13.26 -2.32 -10.64
N ASN A 188 -12.37 -3.31 -10.75
CA ASN A 188 -12.32 -4.45 -9.85
C ASN A 188 -12.14 -3.98 -8.40
N ALA A 189 -11.11 -3.17 -8.11
CA ALA A 189 -10.89 -2.61 -6.77
C ALA A 189 -12.16 -1.97 -6.19
N ARG A 190 -12.85 -1.13 -6.97
CA ARG A 190 -14.11 -0.48 -6.53
C ARG A 190 -15.27 -1.45 -6.33
N LYS A 191 -15.38 -2.48 -7.17
CA LYS A 191 -16.46 -3.46 -7.11
C LYS A 191 -16.33 -4.38 -5.90
N THR A 192 -15.11 -4.82 -5.61
CA THR A 192 -14.80 -5.78 -4.55
C THR A 192 -14.41 -5.10 -3.23
N ASN A 193 -14.23 -3.80 -3.23
CA ASN A 193 -13.64 -3.01 -2.14
C ASN A 193 -12.21 -3.40 -1.76
N ARG A 194 -11.49 -4.17 -2.57
CA ARG A 194 -10.09 -4.55 -2.35
C ARG A 194 -9.15 -3.43 -2.78
N HIS A 195 -7.97 -3.38 -2.18
CA HIS A 195 -6.88 -2.54 -2.68
C HIS A 195 -6.01 -3.34 -3.63
N ASN A 196 -5.94 -2.93 -4.90
CA ASN A 196 -5.13 -3.65 -5.89
C ASN A 196 -3.78 -2.93 -6.09
N CYS A 197 -2.69 -3.64 -5.82
CA CYS A 197 -1.32 -3.21 -6.10
C CYS A 197 -0.77 -3.92 -7.33
N ILE A 198 -0.13 -3.16 -8.20
CA ILE A 198 0.62 -3.72 -9.33
C ILE A 198 2.01 -3.08 -9.31
N ILE A 199 3.02 -3.93 -9.23
CA ILE A 199 4.42 -3.54 -9.29
C ILE A 199 4.90 -3.73 -10.74
N ASN A 200 5.64 -2.76 -11.25
CA ASN A 200 6.15 -2.78 -12.61
C ASN A 200 7.59 -2.33 -12.65
N HIS A 201 8.32 -2.77 -13.65
CA HIS A 201 9.65 -2.26 -13.94
C HIS A 201 9.60 -0.90 -14.63
N VAL A 202 10.66 -0.13 -14.47
CA VAL A 202 10.89 1.03 -15.33
C VAL A 202 11.64 0.58 -16.59
N ARG A 203 11.45 1.35 -17.67
CA ARG A 203 12.24 1.16 -18.89
C ARG A 203 13.71 1.44 -18.59
N ASP A 204 14.58 0.87 -19.38
CA ASP A 204 16.01 1.14 -19.29
C ASP A 204 16.28 2.64 -19.33
N GLN A 205 16.95 3.11 -18.31
CA GLN A 205 17.39 4.49 -18.18
C GLN A 205 18.88 4.57 -18.54
N ALA A 206 19.28 5.66 -19.16
CA ALA A 206 20.71 5.94 -19.32
C ALA A 206 21.31 6.25 -17.94
N PRO A 207 22.41 5.58 -17.53
CA PRO A 207 23.10 5.94 -16.31
C PRO A 207 23.70 7.35 -16.44
N ILE A 208 23.79 8.05 -15.34
CA ILE A 208 24.48 9.34 -15.23
C ILE A 208 25.74 9.18 -14.38
N THR A 209 26.77 9.98 -14.69
CA THR A 209 28.01 10.03 -13.91
C THR A 209 28.10 11.39 -13.22
N LYS A 210 28.23 11.38 -11.90
CA LYS A 210 28.44 12.58 -11.07
C LYS A 210 29.47 12.26 -9.98
N ASP A 211 30.42 13.11 -9.78
CA ASP A 211 31.46 13.00 -8.74
C ASP A 211 32.16 11.64 -8.71
N GLY A 212 32.42 11.03 -9.89
CA GLY A 212 33.03 9.73 -10.02
C GLY A 212 32.10 8.51 -9.80
N HIS A 213 30.84 8.72 -9.45
CA HIS A 213 29.83 7.69 -9.29
C HIS A 213 28.96 7.60 -10.54
N THR A 214 28.79 6.38 -11.08
CA THR A 214 27.86 6.08 -12.17
C THR A 214 26.63 5.38 -11.59
N PHE A 215 25.43 5.93 -11.82
CA PHE A 215 24.19 5.43 -11.25
C PHE A 215 22.98 5.77 -12.12
N TYR A 216 21.86 5.11 -11.85
CA TYR A 216 20.58 5.41 -12.48
C TYR A 216 19.86 6.50 -11.71
N PRO A 217 19.39 7.58 -12.37
CA PRO A 217 18.64 8.64 -11.71
C PRO A 217 17.32 8.10 -11.14
N MET A 218 16.77 8.81 -10.15
CA MET A 218 15.44 8.47 -9.63
C MET A 218 14.42 8.49 -10.77
N PRO A 219 13.71 7.38 -11.02
CA PRO A 219 12.71 7.33 -12.07
C PRO A 219 11.55 8.30 -11.84
N THR A 220 10.84 8.59 -12.91
CA THR A 220 9.55 9.26 -12.86
C THR A 220 8.44 8.28 -13.27
N ALA A 221 7.21 8.63 -13.00
CA ALA A 221 6.08 7.80 -13.45
C ALA A 221 5.92 7.70 -14.99
N ARG A 222 6.73 8.45 -15.76
CA ARG A 222 6.80 8.35 -17.23
C ARG A 222 7.74 7.23 -17.68
N ASP A 223 8.62 6.80 -16.78
CA ASP A 223 9.65 5.82 -17.06
C ASP A 223 9.18 4.38 -16.84
N PHE A 224 7.96 4.18 -16.34
CA PHE A 224 7.37 2.85 -16.22
C PHE A 224 7.30 2.16 -17.58
N ALA A 225 7.58 0.87 -17.65
CA ALA A 225 7.34 0.08 -18.85
C ALA A 225 5.86 0.23 -19.28
N GLY A 226 5.60 0.48 -20.58
CA GLY A 226 4.27 0.89 -21.05
C GLY A 226 3.94 2.38 -20.85
N GLY A 227 4.81 3.17 -20.21
CA GLY A 227 4.78 4.63 -20.24
C GLY A 227 3.74 5.31 -19.32
N GLN A 228 3.28 6.50 -19.73
CA GLN A 228 2.41 7.38 -18.91
C GLN A 228 1.03 6.81 -18.55
N VAL A 229 0.62 5.71 -19.14
CA VAL A 229 -0.69 5.09 -18.87
C VAL A 229 -0.81 4.73 -17.38
N TRP A 230 0.24 4.21 -16.79
CA TRP A 230 0.32 3.90 -15.36
C TRP A 230 0.01 5.11 -14.49
N PHE A 231 0.66 6.24 -14.75
CA PHE A 231 0.38 7.48 -14.02
C PHE A 231 -1.06 7.97 -14.20
N ARG A 232 -1.58 7.90 -15.42
CA ARG A 232 -2.96 8.35 -15.71
C ARG A 232 -4.01 7.50 -15.02
N LYS A 233 -3.82 6.18 -14.96
CA LYS A 233 -4.79 5.21 -14.42
C LYS A 233 -4.64 4.96 -12.93
N GLY A 234 -3.42 5.01 -12.37
CA GLY A 234 -3.20 4.81 -10.94
C GLY A 234 -3.90 5.84 -10.07
N LEU A 235 -4.39 5.44 -8.94
CA LEU A 235 -4.86 6.34 -7.89
C LEU A 235 -3.69 6.77 -7.01
N SER A 236 -2.85 5.84 -6.58
CA SER A 236 -1.55 6.11 -5.98
C SER A 236 -0.43 5.61 -6.89
N VAL A 237 0.68 6.34 -6.96
CA VAL A 237 1.88 5.94 -7.70
C VAL A 237 3.10 6.16 -6.81
N LEU A 238 3.81 5.08 -6.54
CA LEU A 238 4.99 5.03 -5.69
C LEU A 238 6.23 4.71 -6.52
N ILE A 239 7.34 5.32 -6.16
CA ILE A 239 8.63 5.10 -6.81
C ILE A 239 9.70 5.00 -5.72
N PRO A 240 10.02 3.80 -5.25
CA PRO A 240 11.20 3.59 -4.43
C PRO A 240 12.47 3.70 -5.28
N TRP A 241 13.48 4.35 -4.73
CA TRP A 241 14.78 4.54 -5.36
C TRP A 241 15.89 4.44 -4.33
N ARG A 242 16.94 3.71 -4.64
CA ARG A 242 18.14 3.63 -3.83
C ARG A 242 19.19 4.59 -4.40
N PRO A 243 19.53 5.65 -3.67
CA PRO A 243 20.59 6.56 -4.08
C PRO A 243 21.95 5.84 -4.10
N PRO A 244 22.90 6.28 -4.94
CA PRO A 244 24.22 5.70 -4.98
C PRO A 244 24.98 6.01 -3.68
N THR A 245 25.44 4.98 -3.00
CA THR A 245 26.21 5.09 -1.77
C THR A 245 27.45 5.97 -1.95
N GLY A 246 27.68 6.88 -1.03
CA GLY A 246 28.85 7.77 -1.05
C GLY A 246 28.71 9.01 -1.94
N LEU A 247 27.66 9.10 -2.78
CA LEU A 247 27.38 10.34 -3.51
C LEU A 247 26.78 11.38 -2.55
N THR A 248 27.14 12.64 -2.74
CA THR A 248 26.62 13.76 -1.95
C THR A 248 25.43 14.42 -2.67
N ASP A 249 24.35 14.66 -1.93
CA ASP A 249 23.19 15.40 -2.43
C ASP A 249 23.49 16.89 -2.60
N ASN A 250 22.50 17.67 -3.01
CA ASN A 250 22.66 19.12 -3.21
C ASN A 250 22.80 19.91 -1.90
N ASP A 251 22.43 19.31 -0.77
CA ASP A 251 22.48 19.91 0.56
C ASP A 251 23.77 19.51 1.32
N GLY A 252 24.65 18.70 0.68
CA GLY A 252 25.92 18.27 1.22
C GLY A 252 25.85 16.98 2.05
N ASN A 253 24.73 16.28 2.08
CA ASN A 253 24.59 15.02 2.81
C ASN A 253 25.03 13.86 1.93
N THR A 254 25.83 12.95 2.47
CA THR A 254 26.26 11.74 1.78
C THR A 254 25.23 10.62 1.95
N TYR A 255 24.85 9.98 0.85
CA TYR A 255 23.91 8.86 0.89
C TYR A 255 24.49 7.61 1.53
N GLU A 256 23.70 6.98 2.39
CA GLU A 256 24.06 5.73 3.07
C GLU A 256 23.71 4.50 2.22
N SER A 257 24.38 3.36 2.46
CA SER A 257 24.20 2.12 1.68
C SER A 257 22.83 1.48 1.83
N ASN A 258 22.13 1.74 2.94
CA ASN A 258 20.79 1.23 3.25
C ASN A 258 19.69 2.28 3.08
N GLU A 259 20.02 3.43 2.51
CA GLU A 259 19.08 4.52 2.28
C GLU A 259 18.15 4.22 1.09
N VAL A 260 16.87 4.51 1.25
CA VAL A 260 15.83 4.37 0.23
C VAL A 260 14.96 5.62 0.21
N HIS A 261 14.79 6.21 -0.95
CA HIS A 261 13.88 7.33 -1.15
C HIS A 261 12.56 6.83 -1.74
N LEU A 262 11.48 6.98 -1.00
CA LEU A 262 10.15 6.69 -1.48
C LEU A 262 9.49 7.96 -2.02
N LYS A 263 9.33 8.05 -3.33
CA LYS A 263 8.56 9.11 -3.96
C LYS A 263 7.09 8.74 -4.07
N VAL A 264 6.23 9.47 -3.40
CA VAL A 264 4.79 9.45 -3.64
C VAL A 264 4.51 10.42 -4.80
N ALA A 265 4.50 9.90 -6.03
CA ALA A 265 4.37 10.70 -7.24
C ALA A 265 2.93 11.14 -7.52
N LYS A 266 1.95 10.37 -7.03
CA LYS A 266 0.53 10.64 -7.17
C LYS A 266 -0.24 10.07 -5.99
N SER A 267 -1.28 10.79 -5.57
CA SER A 267 -2.20 10.35 -4.52
C SER A 267 -3.62 10.82 -4.80
N LYS A 268 -4.53 9.87 -4.84
CA LYS A 268 -5.99 10.08 -4.93
C LYS A 268 -6.71 8.95 -4.17
N PRO A 269 -7.86 9.23 -3.54
CA PRO A 269 -8.46 10.54 -3.31
C PRO A 269 -7.63 11.44 -2.38
N LYS A 270 -8.04 12.69 -2.20
CA LYS A 270 -7.39 13.60 -1.23
C LYS A 270 -7.46 13.00 0.18
N GLY A 271 -6.41 13.19 0.97
CA GLY A 271 -6.33 12.71 2.35
C GLY A 271 -5.70 11.31 2.52
N VAL A 272 -5.53 10.53 1.45
CA VAL A 272 -4.89 9.21 1.50
C VAL A 272 -3.37 9.31 1.63
N SER A 273 -2.77 10.32 1.00
CA SER A 273 -1.34 10.60 1.14
C SER A 273 -0.99 12.01 0.67
N LYS A 274 0.24 12.44 0.97
CA LYS A 274 0.81 13.68 0.41
C LYS A 274 1.88 13.32 -0.62
N ASN A 275 1.84 13.98 -1.78
CA ASN A 275 2.91 13.86 -2.77
C ASN A 275 4.21 14.42 -2.18
N GLY A 276 5.30 13.71 -2.39
CA GLY A 276 6.61 14.08 -1.86
C GLY A 276 7.62 12.96 -2.03
N THR A 277 8.83 13.20 -1.56
CA THR A 277 9.88 12.17 -1.45
C THR A 277 10.23 12.02 0.02
N TYR A 278 10.19 10.80 0.52
CA TYR A 278 10.38 10.45 1.92
C TYR A 278 11.59 9.53 2.04
N LYS A 279 12.44 9.79 3.02
CA LYS A 279 13.66 9.05 3.24
C LYS A 279 13.39 7.92 4.24
N LEU A 280 13.67 6.70 3.82
CA LEU A 280 13.62 5.49 4.63
C LEU A 280 15.00 4.84 4.64
N TYR A 281 15.23 3.95 5.58
CA TYR A 281 16.44 3.15 5.69
C TYR A 281 16.06 1.70 5.91
N LEU A 282 16.70 0.77 5.19
CA LEU A 282 16.53 -0.65 5.44
C LEU A 282 17.47 -1.07 6.56
N ASP A 283 16.93 -1.60 7.65
CA ASP A 283 17.70 -2.30 8.67
C ASP A 283 18.04 -3.71 8.15
N LEU A 284 19.29 -3.94 7.83
CA LEU A 284 19.74 -5.21 7.23
C LEU A 284 19.71 -6.39 8.22
N GLU A 285 19.73 -6.12 9.53
CA GLU A 285 19.63 -7.17 10.55
C GLU A 285 18.19 -7.63 10.75
N LYS A 286 17.27 -6.68 10.79
CA LYS A 286 15.83 -6.93 11.00
C LYS A 286 15.05 -7.13 9.71
N TYR A 287 15.63 -6.74 8.58
CA TYR A 287 15.00 -6.71 7.29
C TYR A 287 13.68 -5.88 7.26
N GLN A 288 13.67 -4.81 8.05
CA GLN A 288 12.56 -3.89 8.24
C GLN A 288 13.01 -2.47 7.91
N TYR A 289 12.07 -1.65 7.45
CA TYR A 289 12.35 -0.24 7.21
C TYR A 289 12.20 0.59 8.48
N TYR A 290 13.05 1.62 8.62
CA TYR A 290 12.91 2.64 9.64
C TYR A 290 13.08 4.03 9.01
N MET A 291 12.60 5.03 9.71
CA MET A 291 12.83 6.44 9.42
C MET A 291 13.60 7.07 10.57
N ILE A 292 14.18 8.24 10.32
CA ILE A 292 14.89 9.01 11.35
C ILE A 292 14.02 10.23 11.67
N ASP A 293 13.70 10.42 12.94
CA ASP A 293 12.93 11.56 13.41
C ASP A 293 13.80 12.83 13.54
N ALA A 294 13.18 13.95 13.89
CA ALA A 294 13.86 15.22 14.07
C ALA A 294 14.94 15.21 15.18
N PHE A 295 14.96 14.18 16.03
CA PHE A 295 15.95 14.00 17.11
C PHE A 295 17.03 12.98 16.76
N GLY A 296 17.05 12.47 15.53
CA GLY A 296 18.02 11.48 15.08
C GLY A 296 17.72 10.03 15.54
N ARG A 297 16.52 9.74 16.05
CA ARG A 297 16.14 8.41 16.52
C ARG A 297 15.57 7.56 15.38
N LYS A 298 15.93 6.28 15.37
CA LYS A 298 15.33 5.28 14.46
C LYS A 298 13.88 5.01 14.86
N ILE A 299 12.95 5.25 13.96
CA ILE A 299 11.52 4.99 14.14
C ILE A 299 11.11 3.88 13.15
N TYR A 300 10.77 2.72 13.68
CA TYR A 300 10.17 1.63 12.90
C TYR A 300 8.66 1.81 12.80
N ALA A 301 8.06 1.15 11.81
CA ALA A 301 6.62 1.09 11.73
C ALA A 301 6.02 0.44 12.97
N GLN A 302 4.99 1.04 13.52
CA GLN A 302 4.24 0.44 14.64
C GLN A 302 3.38 -0.70 14.12
N ARG A 303 3.41 -1.83 14.84
CA ARG A 303 2.66 -3.05 14.53
C ARG A 303 1.69 -3.46 15.62
N ASN A 304 1.68 -2.74 16.75
CA ASN A 304 0.75 -3.00 17.86
C ASN A 304 -0.35 -1.93 17.86
N PRO A 305 -1.62 -2.30 17.61
CA PRO A 305 -2.74 -1.34 17.60
C PRO A 305 -2.95 -0.63 18.96
N LEU A 306 -2.52 -1.23 20.06
CA LEU A 306 -2.61 -0.61 21.40
C LEU A 306 -1.57 0.49 21.62
N GLN A 307 -0.49 0.54 20.84
CA GLN A 307 0.53 1.60 20.94
C GLN A 307 0.16 2.85 20.13
N SER A 308 -0.77 2.76 19.19
CA SER A 308 -1.23 3.90 18.37
C SER A 308 -2.10 4.91 19.16
N VAL A 309 -2.52 4.59 20.36
CA VAL A 309 -3.39 5.44 21.20
C VAL A 309 -2.60 6.50 22.00
N THR A 310 -1.28 6.45 22.01
CA THR A 310 -0.44 7.37 22.80
C THR A 310 0.23 8.50 22.01
N VAL A 311 -0.19 8.76 20.78
CA VAL A 311 0.21 9.99 20.11
C VAL A 311 -0.71 11.11 20.55
N SER A 312 -0.21 11.88 21.52
CA SER A 312 -0.83 13.11 21.99
C SER A 312 -1.29 13.97 20.83
N ASN A 313 -2.59 14.20 20.74
CA ASN A 313 -3.18 15.30 19.99
C ASN A 313 -2.68 16.62 20.58
N SER A 314 -1.48 17.06 20.23
CA SER A 314 -1.01 18.39 20.51
C SER A 314 -1.37 19.36 19.36
N PHE A 315 -2.63 19.34 18.95
CA PHE A 315 -3.23 20.57 18.47
C PHE A 315 -3.85 21.28 19.67
N PRO A 316 -3.55 22.56 19.89
CA PRO A 316 -4.29 23.32 20.89
C PRO A 316 -5.75 23.27 20.44
N ALA A 317 -6.54 22.52 21.18
CA ALA A 317 -7.98 22.54 21.04
C ALA A 317 -8.39 24.00 21.29
N LYS A 318 -8.74 24.72 20.22
CA LYS A 318 -9.65 25.85 20.41
C LYS A 318 -10.86 25.26 21.07
N GLN A 319 -11.00 25.55 22.37
CA GLN A 319 -12.22 25.27 23.09
C GLN A 319 -13.35 25.99 22.35
N LEU A 320 -14.08 25.25 21.55
CA LEU A 320 -15.41 25.66 21.15
C LEU A 320 -16.23 25.70 22.44
N PRO A 321 -16.97 26.79 22.70
CA PRO A 321 -17.83 26.85 23.87
C PRO A 321 -18.76 25.62 23.84
N LEU A 322 -18.83 24.95 24.97
CA LEU A 322 -19.84 23.92 25.22
C LEU A 322 -21.22 24.57 24.98
N ILE A 323 -21.85 24.23 23.87
CA ILE A 323 -23.26 24.54 23.69
C ILE A 323 -23.97 23.55 24.61
N GLU A 324 -24.37 24.03 25.78
CA GLU A 324 -25.29 23.28 26.63
C GLU A 324 -26.56 23.00 25.82
N PRO A 325 -27.11 21.77 25.87
CA PRO A 325 -28.35 21.51 25.18
C PRO A 325 -29.44 22.40 25.76
N ASP A 326 -30.10 23.20 24.94
CA ASP A 326 -31.25 23.99 25.33
C ASP A 326 -32.35 23.05 25.85
N ILE A 327 -32.50 23.02 27.15
CA ILE A 327 -33.62 22.35 27.81
C ILE A 327 -34.83 23.29 27.72
N VAL A 328 -35.60 23.16 26.66
CA VAL A 328 -36.90 23.80 26.58
C VAL A 328 -37.97 22.81 27.01
N ASN A 329 -38.54 23.06 28.15
CA ASN A 329 -39.71 22.37 28.72
C ASN A 329 -39.57 20.86 29.00
N GLY A 330 -38.49 20.42 29.62
CA GLY A 330 -38.41 19.10 30.25
C GLY A 330 -38.61 17.87 29.36
N LYS A 331 -38.41 18.00 28.04
CA LYS A 331 -38.41 16.88 27.10
C LYS A 331 -37.10 16.84 26.37
N GLU A 332 -36.37 15.73 26.48
CA GLU A 332 -35.21 15.44 25.66
C GLU A 332 -35.58 15.50 24.18
N LEU A 333 -34.82 16.26 23.42
CA LEU A 333 -34.92 16.26 21.94
C LEU A 333 -34.40 14.91 21.44
N LEU A 334 -35.26 14.15 20.78
CA LEU A 334 -34.92 12.93 20.06
C LEU A 334 -33.75 13.17 19.09
N SER A 335 -32.82 12.22 19.02
CA SER A 335 -31.68 12.28 18.11
C SER A 335 -32.15 12.45 16.66
N PHE A 336 -31.32 13.03 15.82
CA PHE A 336 -31.64 13.31 14.41
C PHE A 336 -32.09 12.04 13.65
N SER A 337 -31.58 10.87 14.03
CA SER A 337 -31.97 9.57 13.45
C SER A 337 -33.39 9.14 13.83
N GLU A 338 -33.89 9.57 14.97
CA GLU A 338 -35.27 9.28 15.40
C GLU A 338 -36.31 10.24 14.82
N LYS A 339 -35.89 11.48 14.50
CA LYS A 339 -36.73 12.44 13.78
C LYS A 339 -36.99 12.01 12.33
N MET A 340 -35.97 11.45 11.66
CA MET A 340 -36.10 10.98 10.27
C MET A 340 -37.02 9.76 10.11
N LYS A 341 -37.29 9.01 11.19
CA LYS A 341 -38.22 7.87 11.13
C LYS A 341 -39.71 8.25 11.26
N LYS A 342 -40.03 9.47 11.68
CA LYS A 342 -41.41 9.92 11.90
C LYS A 342 -42.03 10.72 10.75
N ASP A 343 -41.21 11.20 9.81
CA ASP A 343 -41.69 12.12 8.75
C ASP A 343 -41.67 11.52 7.33
N VAL A 344 -41.84 10.20 7.19
CA VAL A 344 -42.06 9.57 5.87
C VAL A 344 -43.50 9.09 5.83
N PRO A 345 -44.43 9.80 5.19
CA PRO A 345 -45.70 9.22 4.73
C PRO A 345 -45.40 8.32 3.53
N PHE A 346 -46.09 7.22 3.47
CA PHE A 346 -46.09 6.18 2.43
C PHE A 346 -46.09 6.69 1.01
#